data_c5d0f11492063ff3adefb33f53691803
#
_entry.id   c5d0f11492063ff3adefb33f53691803
#
_cell.length_a   1.000
_cell.length_b   1.000
_cell.length_c   1.000
_cell.angle_alpha   90.00
_cell.angle_beta   90.00
_cell.angle_gamma   90.00
#
_symmetry.space_group_name_H-M   'P 1'
#
loop_
_entity.id
_entity.type
_entity.pdbx_description
1 polymer ?
#
loop_
_entity_poly.entity_id
_entity_poly.type
_entity_poly.pdbx_seq_one_letter_code
_entity_poly.pdbx_strand_id
1 'polypeptide(L)'
;VRLISELQHYGAKTRMLDVTKNPLIALYFAVEKDDNKPGYIYIYSNGEENEKFDTGHTIAIKSALNFMSQKIINEFLDSVEYFLKNIQLNVNYYYLSVDDLDVEISLKKDIKKNLTVRSHFARIKSFIDLLNQRARVRETLNMPFKIYEDLNKAHIVVPSKTTDRIRQQQGAFIYPKFVSTTDKNYEEIKNEIANSINELAITLKSSKQQKDSTEGIEYSVIKIDGGYKKTIRKQLELLGITDGFVYPDISHQSEALLKLLNNSD
;
A
#
# COMPACT_ATOMS: atom_id res chain seq x y z
N VAL A 1 9.74 -6.80 3.48
CA VAL A 1 9.54 -5.52 2.75
C VAL A 1 10.87 -4.96 2.29
N ARG A 2 11.90 -4.82 3.16
CA ARG A 2 13.19 -4.23 2.78
C ARG A 2 13.82 -4.89 1.54
N LEU A 3 13.94 -6.22 1.52
CA LEU A 3 14.47 -6.93 0.36
C LEU A 3 13.59 -6.74 -0.89
N ILE A 4 12.28 -6.68 -0.71
CA ILE A 4 11.33 -6.48 -1.83
C ILE A 4 11.49 -5.06 -2.40
N SER A 5 11.61 -4.03 -1.55
CA SER A 5 11.83 -2.66 -2.01
C SER A 5 13.19 -2.49 -2.70
N GLU A 6 14.25 -3.12 -2.17
CA GLU A 6 15.56 -3.15 -2.83
C GLU A 6 15.48 -3.83 -4.20
N LEU A 7 14.85 -5.01 -4.29
CA LEU A 7 14.68 -5.73 -5.56
C LEU A 7 13.83 -4.95 -6.58
N GLN A 8 12.81 -4.21 -6.12
CA GLN A 8 11.97 -3.38 -6.98
C GLN A 8 12.79 -2.26 -7.64
N HIS A 9 13.73 -1.64 -6.90
CA HIS A 9 14.66 -0.67 -7.48
C HIS A 9 15.54 -1.24 -8.59
N TYR A 10 15.78 -2.54 -8.58
CA TYR A 10 16.49 -3.26 -9.63
C TYR A 10 15.56 -3.88 -10.69
N GLY A 11 14.30 -3.40 -10.76
CA GLY A 11 13.33 -3.79 -11.79
C GLY A 11 12.51 -5.05 -11.50
N ALA A 12 12.59 -5.60 -10.28
CA ALA A 12 11.74 -6.72 -9.90
C ALA A 12 10.26 -6.27 -9.79
N LYS A 13 9.36 -7.00 -10.43
CA LYS A 13 7.92 -6.76 -10.33
C LYS A 13 7.42 -7.20 -8.96
N THR A 14 6.80 -6.30 -8.22
CA THR A 14 6.22 -6.56 -6.91
C THR A 14 4.73 -6.21 -6.89
N ARG A 15 4.04 -6.50 -5.78
CA ARG A 15 2.65 -6.06 -5.56
C ARG A 15 2.56 -4.62 -5.03
N MET A 16 3.68 -4.02 -4.65
CA MET A 16 3.71 -2.66 -4.14
C MET A 16 3.79 -1.67 -5.30
N LEU A 17 3.11 -0.55 -5.15
CA LEU A 17 3.19 0.57 -6.06
C LEU A 17 4.16 1.61 -5.50
N ASP A 18 5.17 2.01 -6.30
CA ASP A 18 6.08 3.10 -5.94
C ASP A 18 5.35 4.43 -6.02
N VAL A 19 5.52 5.25 -4.99
CA VAL A 19 4.98 6.60 -4.91
C VAL A 19 6.03 7.54 -4.32
N THR A 20 5.83 8.84 -4.49
CA THR A 20 6.68 9.88 -3.88
C THR A 20 5.83 10.83 -3.05
N LYS A 21 6.41 11.32 -1.95
CA LYS A 21 5.83 12.40 -1.13
C LYS A 21 6.17 13.79 -1.68
N ASN A 22 7.04 13.89 -2.71
CA ASN A 22 7.46 15.15 -3.31
C ASN A 22 6.70 15.40 -4.62
N PRO A 23 5.84 16.42 -4.71
CA PRO A 23 5.08 16.71 -5.92
C PRO A 23 5.95 17.09 -7.13
N LEU A 24 7.13 17.66 -6.91
CA LEU A 24 8.05 17.99 -8.01
C LEU A 24 8.69 16.72 -8.59
N ILE A 25 8.96 15.71 -7.77
CA ILE A 25 9.43 14.41 -8.22
C ILE A 25 8.32 13.67 -8.97
N ALA A 26 7.08 13.73 -8.49
CA ALA A 26 5.94 13.17 -9.23
C ALA A 26 5.78 13.83 -10.60
N LEU A 27 5.92 15.15 -10.66
CA LEU A 27 5.90 15.91 -11.91
C LEU A 27 7.06 15.50 -12.83
N TYR A 28 8.28 15.32 -12.29
CA TYR A 28 9.42 14.84 -13.04
C TYR A 28 9.15 13.50 -13.72
N PHE A 29 8.66 12.51 -12.98
CA PHE A 29 8.32 11.19 -13.54
C PHE A 29 7.23 11.25 -14.61
N ALA A 30 6.24 12.14 -14.46
CA ALA A 30 5.17 12.32 -15.44
C ALA A 30 5.65 12.93 -16.77
N VAL A 31 6.77 13.69 -16.74
CA VAL A 31 7.31 14.39 -17.92
C VAL A 31 8.64 13.82 -18.43
N GLU A 32 9.23 12.84 -17.76
CA GLU A 32 10.58 12.31 -18.03
C GLU A 32 10.74 11.78 -19.45
N LYS A 33 9.72 11.07 -19.98
CA LYS A 33 9.80 10.33 -21.25
C LYS A 33 8.60 10.60 -22.15
N ASP A 34 8.72 10.14 -23.40
CA ASP A 34 7.62 10.12 -24.38
C ASP A 34 6.93 11.48 -24.57
N ASP A 35 7.66 12.46 -25.11
CA ASP A 35 7.16 13.82 -25.34
C ASP A 35 5.88 13.90 -26.21
N ASN A 36 5.59 12.87 -26.98
CA ASN A 36 4.38 12.78 -27.81
C ASN A 36 3.16 12.19 -27.08
N LYS A 37 3.33 11.72 -25.83
CA LYS A 37 2.26 11.12 -25.03
C LYS A 37 2.00 11.95 -23.77
N PRO A 38 0.75 12.02 -23.30
CA PRO A 38 0.47 12.71 -22.04
C PRO A 38 1.13 11.98 -20.85
N GLY A 39 1.48 12.74 -19.82
CA GLY A 39 1.83 12.24 -18.49
C GLY A 39 0.65 12.33 -17.56
N TYR A 40 0.65 11.52 -16.50
CA TYR A 40 -0.42 11.47 -15.51
C TYR A 40 0.16 11.46 -14.10
N ILE A 41 -0.44 12.23 -13.20
CA ILE A 41 -0.11 12.23 -11.77
C ILE A 41 -1.37 11.81 -11.01
N TYR A 42 -1.23 10.75 -10.23
CA TYR A 42 -2.25 10.25 -9.31
C TYR A 42 -1.90 10.71 -7.90
N ILE A 43 -2.91 11.14 -7.13
CA ILE A 43 -2.70 11.64 -5.78
C ILE A 43 -3.42 10.70 -4.82
N TYR A 44 -2.68 10.24 -3.81
CA TYR A 44 -3.18 9.34 -2.78
C TYR A 44 -3.08 10.00 -1.41
N SER A 45 -4.09 9.77 -0.57
CA SER A 45 -4.06 10.16 0.83
C SER A 45 -4.35 8.97 1.70
N ASN A 46 -3.69 8.93 2.80
CA ASN A 46 -3.87 7.87 3.78
C ASN A 46 -4.48 8.39 5.07
N GLY A 47 -4.88 9.59 5.24
CA GLY A 47 -5.15 10.10 6.57
C GLY A 47 -4.02 9.74 7.57
N GLU A 48 -3.90 10.39 8.67
CA GLU A 48 -2.80 10.18 9.63
C GLU A 48 -2.71 8.74 10.17
N GLU A 49 -3.83 8.02 10.23
CA GLU A 49 -3.91 6.65 10.78
C GLU A 49 -3.39 5.55 9.83
N ASN A 50 -3.26 5.83 8.55
CA ASN A 50 -2.94 4.80 7.55
C ASN A 50 -1.47 4.74 7.14
N GLU A 51 -0.65 5.74 7.52
CA GLU A 51 0.78 5.71 7.24
C GLU A 51 1.47 4.68 8.14
N LYS A 52 2.18 3.73 7.54
CA LYS A 52 2.85 2.66 8.26
C LYS A 52 4.34 2.68 7.93
N PHE A 53 5.17 2.35 8.91
CA PHE A 53 6.60 2.12 8.68
C PHE A 53 6.83 0.67 8.24
N ASP A 54 7.83 0.46 7.38
CA ASP A 54 8.21 -0.87 6.89
C ASP A 54 8.66 -1.84 8.00
N THR A 55 9.04 -1.31 9.17
CA THR A 55 9.37 -2.06 10.39
C THR A 55 8.18 -2.27 11.33
N GLY A 56 7.01 -1.69 11.01
CA GLY A 56 5.81 -1.76 11.84
C GLY A 56 5.08 -3.11 11.76
N HIS A 57 4.22 -3.38 12.73
CA HIS A 57 3.48 -4.64 12.86
C HIS A 57 2.62 -4.94 11.64
N THR A 58 1.87 -3.97 11.12
CA THR A 58 1.03 -4.12 9.92
C THR A 58 1.82 -4.67 8.73
N ILE A 59 3.03 -4.15 8.52
CA ILE A 59 3.88 -4.57 7.40
C ILE A 59 4.56 -5.90 7.67
N ALA A 60 4.92 -6.19 8.92
CA ALA A 60 5.42 -7.50 9.32
C ALA A 60 4.36 -8.59 9.10
N ILE A 61 3.09 -8.33 9.47
CA ILE A 61 1.94 -9.20 9.24
C ILE A 61 1.79 -9.48 7.73
N LYS A 62 1.66 -8.43 6.90
CA LYS A 62 1.50 -8.58 5.45
C LYS A 62 2.67 -9.33 4.80
N SER A 63 3.89 -9.11 5.30
CA SER A 63 5.07 -9.81 4.80
C SER A 63 5.11 -11.29 5.19
N ALA A 64 4.62 -11.63 6.38
CA ALA A 64 4.56 -13.00 6.88
C ALA A 64 3.62 -13.88 6.04
N LEU A 65 2.57 -13.29 5.44
CA LEU A 65 1.64 -14.03 4.58
C LEU A 65 2.31 -14.71 3.38
N ASN A 66 3.45 -14.19 2.90
CA ASN A 66 4.20 -14.82 1.82
C ASN A 66 4.76 -16.21 2.19
N PHE A 67 4.80 -16.53 3.49
CA PHE A 67 5.27 -17.80 4.03
C PHE A 67 4.13 -18.66 4.59
N MET A 68 2.88 -18.33 4.24
CA MET A 68 1.68 -19.01 4.69
C MET A 68 0.87 -19.48 3.48
N SER A 69 0.14 -20.61 3.63
CA SER A 69 -0.74 -21.07 2.56
C SER A 69 -1.97 -20.18 2.42
N GLN A 70 -2.43 -19.97 1.17
CA GLN A 70 -3.66 -19.22 0.87
C GLN A 70 -4.87 -19.76 1.64
N LYS A 71 -4.96 -21.09 1.77
CA LYS A 71 -6.04 -21.76 2.52
C LYS A 71 -6.13 -21.26 3.96
N ILE A 72 -5.01 -21.25 4.69
CA ILE A 72 -4.99 -20.81 6.10
C ILE A 72 -5.37 -19.34 6.22
N ILE A 73 -4.90 -18.49 5.29
CA ILE A 73 -5.23 -17.07 5.28
C ILE A 73 -6.73 -16.87 5.01
N ASN A 74 -7.28 -17.55 4.00
CA ASN A 74 -8.72 -17.44 3.67
C ASN A 74 -9.58 -17.97 4.84
N GLU A 75 -9.24 -19.11 5.43
CA GLU A 75 -9.96 -19.67 6.59
C GLU A 75 -9.95 -18.71 7.80
N PHE A 76 -8.86 -17.97 8.00
CA PHE A 76 -8.79 -16.93 9.01
C PHE A 76 -9.73 -15.76 8.69
N LEU A 77 -9.66 -15.23 7.46
CA LEU A 77 -10.50 -14.10 7.04
C LEU A 77 -11.99 -14.44 7.16
N ASP A 78 -12.40 -15.60 6.64
CA ASP A 78 -13.77 -16.12 6.73
C ASP A 78 -14.22 -16.30 8.19
N SER A 79 -13.30 -16.74 9.05
CA SER A 79 -13.62 -16.97 10.46
C SER A 79 -13.81 -15.68 11.23
N VAL A 80 -12.98 -14.67 10.99
CA VAL A 80 -13.17 -13.34 11.61
C VAL A 80 -14.46 -12.70 11.10
N GLU A 81 -14.73 -12.80 9.79
CA GLU A 81 -15.96 -12.30 9.20
C GLU A 81 -17.20 -12.99 9.77
N TYR A 82 -17.14 -14.30 10.01
CA TYR A 82 -18.19 -15.05 10.69
C TYR A 82 -18.48 -14.47 12.08
N PHE A 83 -17.45 -14.20 12.88
CA PHE A 83 -17.61 -13.57 14.21
C PHE A 83 -18.25 -12.20 14.10
N LEU A 84 -17.78 -11.35 13.20
CA LEU A 84 -18.30 -9.99 13.02
C LEU A 84 -19.78 -9.98 12.60
N LYS A 85 -20.22 -10.96 11.80
CA LYS A 85 -21.60 -11.03 11.29
C LYS A 85 -22.58 -11.76 12.21
N ASN A 86 -22.13 -12.78 12.93
CA ASN A 86 -23.04 -13.72 13.59
C ASN A 86 -22.95 -13.73 15.12
N ILE A 87 -21.89 -13.17 15.69
CA ILE A 87 -21.66 -13.21 17.13
C ILE A 87 -21.68 -11.80 17.69
N GLN A 88 -22.68 -11.50 18.50
CA GLN A 88 -22.73 -10.22 19.18
C GLN A 88 -21.98 -10.32 20.52
N LEU A 89 -20.81 -9.68 20.63
CA LEU A 89 -20.06 -9.52 21.87
C LEU A 89 -20.37 -8.14 22.49
N ASN A 90 -20.32 -8.03 23.81
CA ASN A 90 -20.59 -6.79 24.53
C ASN A 90 -19.31 -5.91 24.69
N VAL A 91 -18.32 -6.15 23.85
CA VAL A 91 -17.00 -5.54 23.89
C VAL A 91 -16.57 -5.06 22.49
N ASN A 92 -15.65 -4.10 22.46
CA ASN A 92 -15.10 -3.66 21.20
C ASN A 92 -14.17 -4.74 20.62
N TYR A 93 -14.59 -5.37 19.54
CA TYR A 93 -13.82 -6.42 18.85
C TYR A 93 -12.39 -6.01 18.51
N TYR A 94 -12.18 -4.76 18.15
CA TYR A 94 -10.88 -4.26 17.68
C TYR A 94 -9.74 -4.50 18.66
N TYR A 95 -10.04 -4.47 19.97
CA TYR A 95 -9.05 -4.63 21.05
C TYR A 95 -9.03 -6.03 21.67
N LEU A 96 -9.86 -6.96 21.20
CA LEU A 96 -9.88 -8.31 21.74
C LEU A 96 -8.64 -9.10 21.30
N SER A 97 -7.94 -9.65 22.29
CA SER A 97 -6.94 -10.70 22.05
C SER A 97 -7.62 -12.04 21.76
N VAL A 98 -6.84 -13.01 21.27
CA VAL A 98 -7.32 -14.40 21.10
C VAL A 98 -7.79 -14.98 22.42
N ASP A 99 -7.08 -14.72 23.53
CA ASP A 99 -7.42 -15.24 24.85
C ASP A 99 -8.70 -14.59 25.40
N ASP A 100 -8.86 -13.27 25.24
CA ASP A 100 -10.10 -12.58 25.62
C ASP A 100 -11.29 -13.08 24.80
N LEU A 101 -11.09 -13.35 23.51
CA LEU A 101 -12.13 -13.92 22.64
C LEU A 101 -12.57 -15.30 23.14
N ASP A 102 -11.65 -16.17 23.58
CA ASP A 102 -11.95 -17.49 24.16
C ASP A 102 -12.76 -17.35 25.46
N VAL A 103 -12.39 -16.39 26.32
CA VAL A 103 -13.12 -16.08 27.54
C VAL A 103 -14.55 -15.64 27.22
N GLU A 104 -14.73 -14.70 26.29
CA GLU A 104 -16.03 -14.19 25.85
C GLU A 104 -16.92 -15.31 25.29
N ILE A 105 -16.39 -16.20 24.45
CA ILE A 105 -17.10 -17.38 23.94
C ILE A 105 -17.50 -18.30 25.11
N SER A 106 -16.62 -18.47 26.09
CA SER A 106 -16.83 -19.39 27.22
C SER A 106 -17.89 -18.89 28.22
N LEU A 107 -18.04 -17.58 28.36
CA LEU A 107 -19.05 -16.96 29.23
C LEU A 107 -20.47 -17.04 28.66
N LYS A 108 -20.63 -17.11 27.34
CA LYS A 108 -21.94 -17.14 26.68
C LYS A 108 -22.45 -18.58 26.55
N LYS A 109 -23.49 -18.92 27.32
CA LYS A 109 -24.07 -20.29 27.36
C LYS A 109 -24.50 -20.79 25.99
N ASP A 110 -25.06 -19.89 25.16
CA ASP A 110 -25.65 -20.23 23.85
C ASP A 110 -24.60 -20.57 22.80
N ILE A 111 -23.41 -19.99 22.90
CA ILE A 111 -22.34 -20.17 21.92
C ILE A 111 -21.20 -21.08 22.39
N LYS A 112 -21.02 -21.23 23.70
CA LYS A 112 -19.95 -22.05 24.30
C LYS A 112 -19.86 -23.47 23.74
N LYS A 113 -21.00 -24.12 23.50
CA LYS A 113 -21.10 -25.49 22.98
C LYS A 113 -21.34 -25.54 21.45
N ASN A 114 -21.42 -24.40 20.79
CA ASN A 114 -21.66 -24.35 19.35
C ASN A 114 -20.38 -24.77 18.61
N LEU A 115 -20.45 -25.92 17.94
CA LEU A 115 -19.32 -26.50 17.22
C LEU A 115 -18.80 -25.60 16.08
N THR A 116 -19.71 -24.88 15.41
CA THR A 116 -19.34 -23.94 14.35
C THR A 116 -18.51 -22.79 14.92
N VAL A 117 -18.95 -22.16 16.03
CA VAL A 117 -18.21 -21.10 16.70
C VAL A 117 -16.83 -21.59 17.13
N ARG A 118 -16.75 -22.77 17.75
CA ARG A 118 -15.48 -23.36 18.18
C ARG A 118 -14.56 -23.68 17.00
N SER A 119 -15.09 -24.12 15.87
CA SER A 119 -14.32 -24.36 14.66
C SER A 119 -13.72 -23.07 14.11
N HIS A 120 -14.51 -21.99 14.00
CA HIS A 120 -14.00 -20.69 13.56
C HIS A 120 -12.96 -20.13 14.53
N PHE A 121 -13.20 -20.23 15.84
CA PHE A 121 -12.21 -19.81 16.83
C PHE A 121 -10.89 -20.59 16.70
N ALA A 122 -10.94 -21.91 16.51
CA ALA A 122 -9.75 -22.72 16.32
C ALA A 122 -8.94 -22.31 15.08
N ARG A 123 -9.60 -21.94 13.97
CA ARG A 123 -8.94 -21.42 12.77
C ARG A 123 -8.26 -20.07 13.02
N ILE A 124 -8.94 -19.16 13.75
CA ILE A 124 -8.34 -17.88 14.16
C ILE A 124 -7.08 -18.14 14.97
N LYS A 125 -7.15 -19.00 15.99
CA LYS A 125 -6.02 -19.34 16.85
C LYS A 125 -4.85 -19.93 16.05
N SER A 126 -5.13 -20.92 15.20
CA SER A 126 -4.11 -21.56 14.37
C SER A 126 -3.41 -20.57 13.43
N PHE A 127 -4.16 -19.62 12.85
CA PHE A 127 -3.57 -18.58 12.04
C PHE A 127 -2.66 -17.66 12.85
N ILE A 128 -3.10 -17.20 14.03
CA ILE A 128 -2.34 -16.31 14.92
C ILE A 128 -1.05 -17.00 15.40
N ASP A 129 -1.12 -18.28 15.78
CA ASP A 129 0.05 -19.06 16.19
C ASP A 129 1.07 -19.17 15.05
N LEU A 130 0.61 -19.47 13.83
CA LEU A 130 1.48 -19.55 12.66
C LEU A 130 2.02 -18.17 12.27
N LEU A 131 1.20 -17.12 12.36
CA LEU A 131 1.63 -15.75 12.08
C LEU A 131 2.78 -15.32 13.00
N ASN A 132 2.68 -15.59 14.31
CA ASN A 132 3.74 -15.28 15.27
C ASN A 132 5.04 -16.03 14.99
N GLN A 133 4.96 -17.25 14.44
CA GLN A 133 6.16 -17.98 14.00
C GLN A 133 6.81 -17.40 12.74
N ARG A 134 6.05 -16.72 11.89
CA ARG A 134 6.51 -16.19 10.60
C ARG A 134 6.80 -14.70 10.62
N ALA A 135 6.05 -13.93 11.40
CA ALA A 135 6.29 -12.51 11.58
C ALA A 135 7.54 -12.29 12.45
N ARG A 136 8.48 -11.50 11.94
CA ARG A 136 9.73 -11.18 12.64
C ARG A 136 9.55 -9.92 13.48
N VAL A 137 8.66 -9.98 14.45
CA VAL A 137 8.40 -8.91 15.43
C VAL A 137 8.71 -9.40 16.84
N ARG A 138 8.97 -8.47 17.76
CA ARG A 138 9.29 -8.81 19.16
C ARG A 138 8.03 -9.06 19.98
N GLU A 139 6.99 -8.28 19.72
CA GLU A 139 5.72 -8.37 20.41
C GLU A 139 4.86 -9.49 19.83
N THR A 140 4.08 -10.11 20.68
CA THR A 140 3.11 -11.13 20.25
C THR A 140 1.93 -10.47 19.52
N LEU A 141 1.69 -10.91 18.31
CA LEU A 141 0.53 -10.51 17.52
C LEU A 141 -0.65 -11.37 17.96
N ASN A 142 -1.60 -10.81 18.70
CA ASN A 142 -2.72 -11.57 19.29
C ASN A 142 -4.10 -10.91 19.11
N MET A 143 -4.22 -9.84 18.32
CA MET A 143 -5.47 -9.12 18.09
C MET A 143 -6.06 -9.48 16.70
N PRO A 144 -6.88 -10.54 16.59
CA PRO A 144 -7.29 -11.09 15.30
C PRO A 144 -8.14 -10.12 14.47
N PHE A 145 -9.00 -9.33 15.09
CA PHE A 145 -9.86 -8.37 14.40
C PHE A 145 -9.08 -7.19 13.82
N LYS A 146 -8.09 -6.69 14.56
CA LYS A 146 -7.17 -5.67 14.07
C LYS A 146 -6.31 -6.18 12.91
N ILE A 147 -5.81 -7.41 13.01
CA ILE A 147 -5.06 -8.07 11.95
C ILE A 147 -5.94 -8.23 10.70
N TYR A 148 -7.19 -8.66 10.86
CA TYR A 148 -8.16 -8.74 9.77
C TYR A 148 -8.36 -7.39 9.08
N GLU A 149 -8.53 -6.31 9.83
CA GLU A 149 -8.66 -4.96 9.29
C GLU A 149 -7.41 -4.53 8.51
N ASP A 150 -6.22 -4.73 9.08
CA ASP A 150 -4.94 -4.43 8.42
C ASP A 150 -4.75 -5.21 7.11
N LEU A 151 -5.24 -6.44 7.03
CA LEU A 151 -5.16 -7.25 5.81
C LEU A 151 -6.13 -6.79 4.73
N ASN A 152 -7.29 -6.27 5.12
CA ASN A 152 -8.32 -5.80 4.20
C ASN A 152 -8.15 -4.35 3.72
N LYS A 153 -7.12 -3.63 4.17
CA LYS A 153 -6.82 -2.25 3.75
C LYS A 153 -5.51 -2.16 2.97
N ALA A 154 -5.45 -1.22 2.03
CA ALA A 154 -4.18 -0.77 1.48
C ALA A 154 -3.52 0.23 2.45
N HIS A 155 -2.18 0.26 2.46
CA HIS A 155 -1.42 1.14 3.34
C HIS A 155 -0.30 1.84 2.58
N ILE A 156 -0.09 3.12 2.84
CA ILE A 156 1.14 3.82 2.43
C ILE A 156 2.23 3.44 3.43
N VAL A 157 3.35 2.97 2.89
CA VAL A 157 4.49 2.46 3.66
C VAL A 157 5.68 3.38 3.47
N VAL A 158 6.17 3.91 4.58
CA VAL A 158 7.37 4.75 4.61
C VAL A 158 8.56 3.86 4.98
N PRO A 159 9.61 3.80 4.14
CA PRO A 159 10.80 3.03 4.47
C PRO A 159 11.59 3.66 5.61
N SER A 160 11.97 2.87 6.61
CA SER A 160 12.77 3.31 7.77
C SER A 160 14.25 3.46 7.41
N LYS A 161 14.75 2.66 6.47
CA LYS A 161 16.09 2.76 5.91
C LYS A 161 16.00 3.13 4.44
N THR A 162 16.57 4.25 4.09
CA THR A 162 16.50 4.80 2.75
C THR A 162 17.86 4.71 2.05
N THR A 163 17.84 4.24 0.81
CA THR A 163 18.96 4.47 -0.12
C THR A 163 18.99 5.94 -0.51
N ASP A 164 20.10 6.41 -1.06
CA ASP A 164 20.21 7.80 -1.55
C ASP A 164 19.08 8.13 -2.54
N ARG A 165 18.76 7.18 -3.41
CA ARG A 165 17.67 7.29 -4.36
C ARG A 165 16.31 7.46 -3.68
N ILE A 166 15.95 6.57 -2.73
CA ILE A 166 14.67 6.67 -1.99
C ILE A 166 14.58 7.99 -1.24
N ARG A 167 15.70 8.44 -0.64
CA ARG A 167 15.76 9.69 0.11
C ARG A 167 15.54 10.91 -0.78
N GLN A 168 16.25 11.00 -1.91
CA GLN A 168 16.11 12.12 -2.83
C GLN A 168 14.75 12.16 -3.50
N GLN A 169 14.23 11.01 -3.87
CA GLN A 169 12.89 10.89 -4.41
C GLN A 169 11.78 11.05 -3.36
N GLN A 170 12.11 11.11 -2.07
CA GLN A 170 11.14 11.03 -0.97
C GLN A 170 10.16 9.87 -1.17
N GLY A 171 10.74 8.72 -1.55
CA GLY A 171 10.00 7.53 -1.97
C GLY A 171 9.22 6.88 -0.83
N ALA A 172 8.04 6.41 -1.15
CA ALA A 172 7.19 5.56 -0.32
C ALA A 172 6.55 4.49 -1.20
N PHE A 173 5.81 3.56 -0.59
CA PHE A 173 5.16 2.47 -1.31
C PHE A 173 3.70 2.36 -0.90
N ILE A 174 2.82 2.02 -1.83
CA ILE A 174 1.48 1.55 -1.47
C ILE A 174 1.49 0.03 -1.44
N TYR A 175 1.25 -0.54 -0.26
CA TYR A 175 1.07 -1.98 -0.07
C TYR A 175 -0.44 -2.28 -0.14
N PRO A 176 -0.94 -3.01 -1.15
CA PRO A 176 -2.36 -3.27 -1.33
C PRO A 176 -2.93 -4.14 -0.20
N LYS A 177 -4.25 -4.27 -0.14
CA LYS A 177 -4.89 -5.28 0.70
C LYS A 177 -4.44 -6.68 0.32
N PHE A 178 -4.66 -7.64 1.20
CA PHE A 178 -4.51 -9.04 0.83
C PHE A 178 -5.59 -9.41 -0.22
N VAL A 179 -5.15 -10.04 -1.30
CA VAL A 179 -6.03 -10.59 -2.33
C VAL A 179 -5.74 -12.07 -2.47
N SER A 180 -6.77 -12.90 -2.22
CA SER A 180 -6.69 -14.33 -2.46
C SER A 180 -6.53 -14.60 -3.96
N THR A 181 -5.67 -15.56 -4.29
CA THR A 181 -5.50 -16.04 -5.67
C THR A 181 -6.27 -17.34 -5.93
N THR A 182 -6.97 -17.87 -4.91
CA THR A 182 -7.76 -19.10 -5.04
C THR A 182 -8.97 -18.83 -5.93
N ASP A 183 -9.15 -19.68 -6.93
CA ASP A 183 -10.28 -19.66 -7.88
C ASP A 183 -10.46 -18.33 -8.65
N LYS A 184 -9.37 -17.54 -8.79
CA LYS A 184 -9.37 -16.27 -9.50
C LYS A 184 -8.38 -16.27 -10.65
N ASN A 185 -8.77 -15.67 -11.78
CA ASN A 185 -7.88 -15.43 -12.89
C ASN A 185 -7.00 -14.17 -12.66
N TYR A 186 -6.02 -13.96 -13.55
CA TYR A 186 -5.06 -12.85 -13.43
C TYR A 186 -5.73 -11.47 -13.43
N GLU A 187 -6.74 -11.25 -14.30
CA GLU A 187 -7.41 -9.95 -14.41
C GLU A 187 -8.26 -9.64 -13.17
N GLU A 188 -8.91 -10.63 -12.59
CA GLU A 188 -9.66 -10.46 -11.34
C GLU A 188 -8.72 -10.05 -10.20
N ILE A 189 -7.58 -10.74 -10.03
CA ILE A 189 -6.59 -10.41 -9.00
C ILE A 189 -6.03 -9.00 -9.22
N LYS A 190 -5.67 -8.66 -10.45
CA LYS A 190 -5.15 -7.35 -10.82
C LYS A 190 -6.16 -6.24 -10.52
N ASN A 191 -7.44 -6.45 -10.86
CA ASN A 191 -8.50 -5.49 -10.60
C ASN A 191 -8.74 -5.29 -9.11
N GLU A 192 -8.75 -6.35 -8.30
CA GLU A 192 -8.89 -6.25 -6.85
C GLU A 192 -7.71 -5.51 -6.20
N ILE A 193 -6.48 -5.75 -6.67
CA ILE A 193 -5.30 -5.00 -6.22
C ILE A 193 -5.44 -3.52 -6.59
N ALA A 194 -5.78 -3.22 -7.85
CA ALA A 194 -5.95 -1.86 -8.33
C ALA A 194 -7.06 -1.12 -7.56
N ASN A 195 -8.19 -1.77 -7.33
CA ASN A 195 -9.29 -1.19 -6.56
C ASN A 195 -8.85 -0.86 -5.13
N SER A 196 -8.09 -1.75 -4.46
CA SER A 196 -7.62 -1.49 -3.10
C SER A 196 -6.65 -0.30 -3.02
N ILE A 197 -5.86 -0.06 -4.07
CA ILE A 197 -4.98 1.10 -4.18
C ILE A 197 -5.82 2.36 -4.44
N ASN A 198 -6.82 2.27 -5.30
CA ASN A 198 -7.71 3.38 -5.64
C ASN A 198 -8.57 3.85 -4.46
N GLU A 199 -8.83 3.00 -3.46
CA GLU A 199 -9.46 3.41 -2.20
C GLU A 199 -8.68 4.51 -1.45
N LEU A 200 -7.38 4.64 -1.71
CA LEU A 200 -6.53 5.71 -1.18
C LEU A 200 -6.48 6.95 -2.08
N ALA A 201 -7.07 6.92 -3.27
CA ALA A 201 -7.02 8.05 -4.19
C ALA A 201 -7.83 9.24 -3.68
N ILE A 202 -7.23 10.43 -3.75
CA ILE A 202 -7.94 11.68 -3.43
C ILE A 202 -8.67 12.17 -4.67
N THR A 203 -9.91 12.56 -4.46
CA THR A 203 -10.68 13.31 -5.45
C THR A 203 -10.47 14.81 -5.23
N LEU A 204 -9.84 15.47 -6.20
CA LEU A 204 -9.66 16.91 -6.17
C LEU A 204 -10.92 17.60 -6.71
N LYS A 205 -11.50 18.52 -5.92
CA LYS A 205 -12.63 19.35 -6.37
C LYS A 205 -12.12 20.60 -7.07
N SER A 206 -12.55 20.84 -8.31
CA SER A 206 -12.28 22.08 -9.00
C SER A 206 -13.16 23.18 -8.43
N SER A 207 -12.56 24.31 -8.03
CA SER A 207 -13.27 25.53 -7.63
C SER A 207 -13.76 26.37 -8.82
N LYS A 208 -13.69 25.88 -10.05
CA LYS A 208 -14.26 26.61 -11.20
C LYS A 208 -15.78 26.57 -11.09
N GLN A 209 -16.33 27.64 -10.52
CA GLN A 209 -17.75 27.97 -10.66
C GLN A 209 -18.06 28.17 -12.15
N GLN A 210 -18.60 27.18 -12.81
CA GLN A 210 -19.39 27.42 -14.01
C GLN A 210 -20.71 28.03 -13.55
N LYS A 211 -21.09 29.15 -14.19
CA LYS A 211 -22.19 30.03 -13.76
C LYS A 211 -23.57 29.40 -13.58
N ASP A 212 -23.76 28.12 -13.93
CA ASP A 212 -25.08 27.44 -13.93
C ASP A 212 -25.10 26.01 -13.40
N SER A 213 -24.04 25.49 -12.77
CA SER A 213 -24.10 24.20 -12.10
C SER A 213 -23.34 24.22 -10.78
N THR A 214 -24.02 23.85 -9.71
CA THR A 214 -23.50 23.73 -8.34
C THR A 214 -22.68 22.44 -8.11
N GLU A 215 -22.43 21.66 -9.14
CA GLU A 215 -21.63 20.43 -9.06
C GLU A 215 -20.18 20.74 -9.41
N GLY A 216 -19.30 20.69 -8.40
CA GLY A 216 -17.87 20.76 -8.61
C GLY A 216 -17.38 19.53 -9.38
N ILE A 217 -16.55 19.75 -10.40
CA ILE A 217 -15.92 18.64 -11.14
C ILE A 217 -14.86 18.00 -10.22
N GLU A 218 -14.99 16.73 -9.97
CA GLU A 218 -14.04 15.94 -9.19
C GLU A 218 -12.97 15.34 -10.09
N TYR A 219 -11.69 15.55 -9.73
CA TYR A 219 -10.54 14.99 -10.47
C TYR A 219 -9.75 14.06 -9.56
N SER A 220 -9.51 12.84 -10.02
CA SER A 220 -8.62 11.88 -9.34
C SER A 220 -7.22 11.84 -9.97
N VAL A 221 -7.01 12.54 -11.08
CA VAL A 221 -5.76 12.50 -11.85
C VAL A 221 -5.47 13.87 -12.49
N ILE A 222 -4.19 14.26 -12.47
CA ILE A 222 -3.70 15.43 -13.21
C ILE A 222 -3.07 14.92 -14.51
N LYS A 223 -3.62 15.37 -15.65
CA LYS A 223 -3.08 15.08 -16.98
C LYS A 223 -2.16 16.21 -17.42
N ILE A 224 -0.98 15.86 -17.93
CA ILE A 224 0.00 16.77 -18.53
C ILE A 224 0.11 16.43 -20.01
N ASP A 225 -0.23 17.36 -20.87
CA ASP A 225 -0.13 17.13 -22.32
C ASP A 225 1.34 17.04 -22.77
N GLY A 226 1.60 16.15 -23.74
CA GLY A 226 2.94 15.85 -24.21
C GLY A 226 3.71 17.08 -24.68
N GLY A 227 3.03 18.01 -25.38
CA GLY A 227 3.64 19.24 -25.89
C GLY A 227 4.25 20.17 -24.82
N TYR A 228 3.83 20.04 -23.55
CA TYR A 228 4.39 20.84 -22.44
C TYR A 228 5.53 20.16 -21.71
N LYS A 229 5.75 18.86 -21.90
CA LYS A 229 6.73 18.09 -21.13
C LYS A 229 8.14 18.67 -21.19
N LYS A 230 8.61 19.02 -22.38
CA LYS A 230 9.94 19.60 -22.58
C LYS A 230 10.12 20.93 -21.83
N THR A 231 9.10 21.78 -21.83
CA THR A 231 9.13 23.07 -21.12
C THR A 231 9.14 22.85 -19.60
N ILE A 232 8.31 21.92 -19.12
CA ILE A 232 8.25 21.58 -17.68
C ILE A 232 9.59 20.99 -17.20
N ARG A 233 10.23 20.10 -17.97
CA ARG A 233 11.57 19.58 -17.63
C ARG A 233 12.60 20.69 -17.44
N LYS A 234 12.64 21.67 -18.39
CA LYS A 234 13.54 22.81 -18.24
C LYS A 234 13.28 23.63 -16.99
N GLN A 235 12.00 23.80 -16.61
CA GLN A 235 11.63 24.50 -15.38
C GLN A 235 12.03 23.72 -14.13
N LEU A 236 11.88 22.37 -14.14
CA LEU A 236 12.33 21.52 -13.06
C LEU A 236 13.85 21.54 -12.89
N GLU A 237 14.60 21.58 -14.00
CA GLU A 237 16.08 21.73 -13.99
C GLU A 237 16.51 23.05 -13.30
N LEU A 238 15.79 24.17 -13.56
CA LEU A 238 16.04 25.43 -12.86
C LEU A 238 15.78 25.38 -11.36
N LEU A 239 14.89 24.47 -10.92
CA LEU A 239 14.61 24.20 -9.51
C LEU A 239 15.56 23.15 -8.90
N GLY A 240 16.54 22.67 -9.66
CA GLY A 240 17.50 21.64 -9.21
C GLY A 240 16.96 20.22 -9.31
N ILE A 241 15.77 19.99 -9.86
CA ILE A 241 15.22 18.65 -10.09
C ILE A 241 15.73 18.16 -11.45
N THR A 242 16.91 17.61 -11.43
CA THR A 242 17.63 17.08 -12.61
C THR A 242 17.63 15.55 -12.60
N ASP A 243 18.00 14.96 -13.73
CA ASP A 243 18.22 13.51 -13.87
C ASP A 243 19.19 12.97 -12.79
N GLY A 244 20.32 13.65 -12.60
CA GLY A 244 21.32 13.30 -11.59
C GLY A 244 20.83 13.48 -10.14
N PHE A 245 19.90 14.41 -9.89
CA PHE A 245 19.27 14.54 -8.59
C PHE A 245 18.29 13.39 -8.34
N VAL A 246 17.45 13.06 -9.32
CA VAL A 246 16.40 12.04 -9.17
C VAL A 246 17.00 10.64 -9.12
N TYR A 247 18.08 10.39 -9.90
CA TYR A 247 18.80 9.14 -9.98
C TYR A 247 20.26 9.31 -9.53
N PRO A 248 20.54 9.28 -8.22
CA PRO A 248 21.89 9.52 -7.68
C PRO A 248 22.86 8.35 -7.88
N ASP A 249 22.45 7.28 -8.53
CA ASP A 249 23.29 6.11 -8.79
C ASP A 249 24.43 6.47 -9.74
N ILE A 250 25.63 5.90 -9.51
CA ILE A 250 26.87 6.22 -10.26
C ILE A 250 26.69 6.05 -11.77
N SER A 251 25.94 5.03 -12.21
CA SER A 251 25.64 4.80 -13.63
C SER A 251 24.86 5.96 -14.26
N HIS A 252 23.82 6.44 -13.61
CA HIS A 252 23.02 7.56 -14.10
C HIS A 252 23.74 8.90 -14.01
N GLN A 253 24.57 9.10 -12.97
CA GLN A 253 25.40 10.32 -12.86
C GLN A 253 26.44 10.40 -13.99
N SER A 254 27.07 9.29 -14.35
CA SER A 254 28.04 9.27 -15.48
C SER A 254 27.34 9.57 -16.81
N GLU A 255 26.15 9.04 -17.06
CA GLU A 255 25.35 9.36 -18.25
C GLU A 255 24.91 10.83 -18.27
N ALA A 256 24.49 11.38 -17.13
CA ALA A 256 24.10 12.79 -17.01
C ALA A 256 25.29 13.73 -17.30
N LEU A 257 26.48 13.41 -16.80
CA LEU A 257 27.70 14.16 -17.10
C LEU A 257 28.08 14.10 -18.57
N LEU A 258 27.98 12.94 -19.21
CA LEU A 258 28.25 12.79 -20.65
C LEU A 258 27.27 13.59 -21.50
N LYS A 259 25.98 13.66 -21.12
CA LYS A 259 24.98 14.51 -21.80
C LYS A 259 25.30 15.99 -21.68
N LEU A 260 25.77 16.45 -20.51
CA LEU A 260 26.18 17.85 -20.31
C LEU A 260 27.39 18.22 -21.18
N LEU A 261 28.39 17.34 -21.27
CA LEU A 261 29.57 17.56 -22.11
C LEU A 261 29.20 17.64 -23.61
N ASN A 262 28.29 16.77 -24.07
CA ASN A 262 27.87 16.74 -25.47
C ASN A 262 26.94 17.89 -25.87
N ASN A 263 26.30 18.60 -24.92
CA ASN A 263 25.45 19.75 -25.17
C ASN A 263 26.23 21.10 -25.05
N SER A 264 27.51 21.05 -24.74
CA SER A 264 28.40 22.22 -24.59
C SER A 264 29.18 22.56 -25.87
N ASP A 265 29.01 21.71 -26.90
CA ASP A 265 29.49 21.94 -28.28
C ASP A 265 28.30 22.37 -29.16
#